data_9e1fdbfb43551a13d2f38d598ae05700
#
_entry.id   9e1fdbfb43551a13d2f38d598ae05700
#
_cell.length_a   1.000
_cell.length_b   1.000
_cell.length_c   1.000
_cell.angle_alpha   90.00
_cell.angle_beta   90.00
_cell.angle_gamma   90.00
#
_symmetry.space_group_name_H-M   'P 1'
#
loop_
_entity.id
_entity.type
_entity.pdbx_description
1 polymer ?
#
loop_
_entity_poly.entity_id
_entity_poly.type
_entity_poly.pdbx_seq_one_letter_code
_entity_poly.pdbx_strand_id
1 'polypeptide(L)'
;MKDKDVTVSLRAFKKKTSVINNARMIVTVMDSQHHRGLYSRFQGSNFELTKIVTENGRPFMSKEKSMLDKGEYRKRLAKTLKSYISCTENGMVVNWEGFSNEVEQVARELLIKDRLGLARLNPLTIQRKEKAGEGSSTPLVATGQLADAIICYPEYGR
;
A
#
# COMPACT_ATOMS: atom_id res chain seq x y z
N MET A 1 4.28 -43.50 18.40
CA MET A 1 3.34 -42.38 18.30
C MET A 1 2.05 -42.88 17.69
N LYS A 2 0.93 -42.70 18.38
CA LYS A 2 -0.35 -43.24 17.91
C LYS A 2 -0.93 -42.28 16.84
N ASP A 3 -1.53 -42.82 15.79
CA ASP A 3 -2.12 -42.05 14.65
C ASP A 3 -3.05 -40.90 15.08
N LYS A 4 -3.64 -40.98 16.29
CA LYS A 4 -4.48 -39.92 16.87
C LYS A 4 -3.71 -38.62 17.10
N ASP A 5 -2.46 -38.68 17.56
CA ASP A 5 -1.66 -37.49 17.87
C ASP A 5 -1.23 -36.77 16.61
N VAL A 6 -0.96 -37.49 15.52
CA VAL A 6 -0.65 -36.95 14.22
C VAL A 6 -1.86 -36.23 13.62
N THR A 7 -3.05 -36.82 13.75
CA THR A 7 -4.30 -36.23 13.24
C THR A 7 -4.66 -34.93 13.96
N VAL A 8 -4.46 -34.86 15.28
CA VAL A 8 -4.71 -33.65 16.07
C VAL A 8 -3.72 -32.55 15.68
N SER A 9 -2.44 -32.87 15.53
CA SER A 9 -1.41 -31.94 15.10
C SER A 9 -1.67 -31.36 13.70
N LEU A 10 -2.11 -32.20 12.75
CA LEU A 10 -2.45 -31.75 11.39
C LEU A 10 -3.69 -30.86 11.36
N ARG A 11 -4.73 -31.15 12.18
CA ARG A 11 -5.90 -30.28 12.30
C ARG A 11 -5.55 -28.94 12.93
N ALA A 12 -4.73 -28.95 13.97
CA ALA A 12 -4.23 -27.72 14.59
C ALA A 12 -3.41 -26.89 13.61
N PHE A 13 -2.53 -27.52 12.82
CA PHE A 13 -1.75 -26.85 11.77
C PHE A 13 -2.63 -26.23 10.69
N LYS A 14 -3.62 -26.97 10.17
CA LYS A 14 -4.59 -26.43 9.18
C LYS A 14 -5.37 -25.25 9.73
N LYS A 15 -5.82 -25.29 10.99
CA LYS A 15 -6.51 -24.17 11.62
C LYS A 15 -5.60 -22.97 11.83
N LYS A 16 -4.31 -23.19 12.13
CA LYS A 16 -3.29 -22.14 12.27
C LYS A 16 -2.96 -21.42 10.96
N THR A 17 -2.97 -22.13 9.83
CA THR A 17 -2.71 -21.53 8.50
C THR A 17 -3.93 -20.81 7.92
N SER A 18 -5.15 -21.10 8.38
CA SER A 18 -6.37 -20.45 7.91
C SER A 18 -6.38 -18.94 8.20
N VAL A 19 -5.78 -18.50 9.28
CA VAL A 19 -5.68 -17.09 9.67
C VAL A 19 -4.86 -16.30 8.63
N ILE A 20 -3.81 -16.90 8.09
CA ILE A 20 -2.98 -16.27 7.05
C ILE A 20 -3.70 -16.25 5.71
N ASN A 21 -4.41 -17.33 5.38
CA ASN A 21 -5.08 -17.48 4.09
C ASN A 21 -6.29 -16.55 3.92
N ASN A 22 -6.91 -16.11 5.02
CA ASN A 22 -8.09 -15.27 5.00
C ASN A 22 -7.80 -13.78 5.23
N ALA A 23 -6.55 -13.40 5.47
CA ALA A 23 -6.18 -12.00 5.62
C ALA A 23 -5.88 -11.37 4.26
N ARG A 24 -6.42 -10.19 4.05
CA ARG A 24 -6.11 -9.32 2.90
C ARG A 24 -5.54 -8.01 3.40
N MET A 25 -4.57 -7.48 2.67
CA MET A 25 -4.07 -6.14 2.93
C MET A 25 -4.82 -5.16 2.04
N ILE A 26 -5.49 -4.20 2.65
CA ILE A 26 -6.16 -3.12 1.94
C ILE A 26 -5.26 -1.91 1.96
N VAL A 27 -4.83 -1.48 0.78
CA VAL A 27 -4.12 -0.22 0.58
C VAL A 27 -5.11 0.80 0.05
N THR A 28 -5.22 1.92 0.73
CA THR A 28 -6.15 3.00 0.38
C THR A 28 -5.55 4.37 0.69
N VAL A 29 -6.28 5.42 0.38
CA VAL A 29 -5.91 6.80 0.72
C VAL A 29 -6.78 7.27 1.86
N MET A 30 -6.17 7.81 2.90
CA MET A 30 -6.88 8.40 4.02
C MET A 30 -7.73 9.58 3.54
N ASP A 31 -8.98 9.60 3.96
CA ASP A 31 -9.89 10.73 3.66
C ASP A 31 -9.60 11.92 4.59
N SER A 32 -8.48 12.56 4.33
CA SER A 32 -8.03 13.76 5.02
C SER A 32 -8.00 14.95 4.08
N GLN A 33 -8.14 16.15 4.65
CA GLN A 33 -8.12 17.38 3.87
C GLN A 33 -6.76 17.56 3.18
N HIS A 34 -6.79 17.78 1.88
CA HIS A 34 -5.60 18.05 1.10
C HIS A 34 -5.20 19.53 1.22
N HIS A 35 -4.07 19.81 1.86
CA HIS A 35 -3.50 21.15 1.91
C HIS A 35 -2.78 21.45 0.61
N ARG A 36 -3.10 22.58 0.01
CA ARG A 36 -2.64 22.91 -1.32
C ARG A 36 -1.21 23.45 -1.36
N GLY A 37 -0.50 23.09 -2.43
CA GLY A 37 0.57 23.94 -2.92
C GLY A 37 0.03 25.25 -3.49
N LEU A 38 0.88 26.26 -3.57
CA LEU A 38 0.56 27.67 -3.95
C LEU A 38 -0.24 27.82 -5.26
N TYR A 39 -0.20 26.84 -6.15
CA TYR A 39 -0.83 26.88 -7.47
C TYR A 39 -1.99 25.90 -7.68
N SER A 40 -2.33 25.12 -6.68
CA SER A 40 -3.45 24.19 -6.79
C SER A 40 -4.78 24.90 -6.56
N ARG A 41 -5.71 24.79 -7.50
CA ARG A 41 -7.10 25.23 -7.32
C ARG A 41 -7.98 24.19 -6.66
N PHE A 42 -7.44 23.02 -6.38
CA PHE A 42 -8.18 21.92 -5.79
C PHE A 42 -8.52 22.23 -4.33
N GLN A 43 -9.78 22.05 -3.96
CA GLN A 43 -10.29 22.15 -2.59
C GLN A 43 -11.07 20.87 -2.31
N GLY A 44 -10.49 19.96 -1.57
CA GLY A 44 -11.12 18.69 -1.26
C GLY A 44 -10.21 17.79 -0.45
N SER A 45 -10.67 16.57 -0.22
CA SER A 45 -9.92 15.56 0.48
C SER A 45 -8.91 14.83 -0.44
N ASN A 46 -7.95 14.13 0.16
CA ASN A 46 -7.05 13.25 -0.59
C ASN A 46 -7.79 12.16 -1.34
N PHE A 47 -8.93 11.71 -0.80
CA PHE A 47 -9.79 10.72 -1.47
C PHE A 47 -10.43 11.28 -2.75
N GLU A 48 -10.99 12.50 -2.68
CA GLU A 48 -11.55 13.18 -3.85
C GLU A 48 -10.48 13.47 -4.90
N LEU A 49 -9.28 13.89 -4.48
CA LEU A 49 -8.15 14.08 -5.38
C LEU A 49 -7.79 12.77 -6.10
N THR A 50 -7.76 11.65 -5.38
CA THR A 50 -7.49 10.33 -5.94
C THR A 50 -8.50 9.96 -7.02
N LYS A 51 -9.78 10.24 -6.79
CA LYS A 51 -10.85 10.01 -7.75
C LYS A 51 -10.65 10.83 -9.01
N ILE A 52 -10.45 12.15 -8.88
CA ILE A 52 -10.22 13.06 -10.01
C ILE A 52 -8.99 12.65 -10.82
N VAL A 53 -7.90 12.30 -10.15
CA VAL A 53 -6.65 11.88 -10.80
C VAL A 53 -6.86 10.58 -11.58
N THR A 54 -7.61 9.65 -11.03
CA THR A 54 -7.95 8.38 -11.69
C THR A 54 -8.80 8.60 -12.93
N GLU A 55 -9.83 9.44 -12.85
CA GLU A 55 -10.70 9.82 -13.95
C GLU A 55 -9.93 10.54 -15.06
N ASN A 56 -8.90 11.30 -14.73
CA ASN A 56 -8.01 11.97 -15.67
C ASN A 56 -6.88 11.08 -16.23
N GLY A 57 -7.05 9.78 -16.21
CA GLY A 57 -6.15 8.80 -16.85
C GLY A 57 -4.86 8.48 -16.07
N ARG A 58 -4.81 8.80 -14.77
CA ARG A 58 -3.70 8.43 -13.88
C ARG A 58 -4.16 7.48 -12.76
N PRO A 59 -4.52 6.24 -13.07
CA PRO A 59 -5.08 5.28 -12.11
C PRO A 59 -3.98 4.70 -11.20
N PHE A 60 -3.38 5.53 -10.33
CA PHE A 60 -2.23 5.13 -9.54
C PHE A 60 -2.57 4.00 -8.55
N MET A 61 -3.72 4.01 -7.89
CA MET A 61 -4.10 2.96 -6.94
C MET A 61 -4.20 1.57 -7.60
N SER A 62 -4.75 1.47 -8.81
CA SER A 62 -4.83 0.19 -9.53
C SER A 62 -3.46 -0.27 -10.03
N LYS A 63 -2.59 0.66 -10.46
CA LYS A 63 -1.21 0.36 -10.82
C LYS A 63 -0.40 -0.07 -9.62
N GLU A 64 -0.54 0.61 -8.49
CA GLU A 64 0.09 0.29 -7.23
C GLU A 64 -0.29 -1.12 -6.76
N LYS A 65 -1.58 -1.45 -6.74
CA LYS A 65 -2.07 -2.80 -6.48
C LYS A 65 -1.40 -3.82 -7.41
N SER A 66 -1.36 -3.55 -8.72
CA SER A 66 -0.74 -4.45 -9.69
C SER A 66 0.76 -4.65 -9.43
N MET A 67 1.47 -3.62 -8.95
CA MET A 67 2.89 -3.72 -8.61
C MET A 67 3.12 -4.50 -7.32
N LEU A 68 2.31 -4.26 -6.28
CA LEU A 68 2.38 -4.97 -5.00
C LEU A 68 2.07 -6.46 -5.16
N ASP A 69 1.12 -6.80 -6.04
CA ASP A 69 0.68 -8.19 -6.28
C ASP A 69 1.64 -9.00 -7.17
N LYS A 70 2.62 -8.38 -7.80
CA LYS A 70 3.48 -9.04 -8.81
C LYS A 70 4.96 -8.74 -8.60
N GLY A 71 5.80 -9.56 -9.26
CA GLY A 71 7.21 -9.30 -9.42
C GLY A 71 8.02 -9.24 -8.12
N GLU A 72 8.95 -8.30 -8.07
CA GLU A 72 9.91 -8.14 -6.98
C GLU A 72 9.25 -7.65 -5.69
N TYR A 73 8.28 -6.76 -5.79
CA TYR A 73 7.59 -6.22 -4.61
C TYR A 73 6.81 -7.30 -3.88
N ARG A 74 6.09 -8.16 -4.61
CA ARG A 74 5.44 -9.33 -4.00
C ARG A 74 6.44 -10.25 -3.29
N LYS A 75 7.58 -10.53 -3.93
CA LYS A 75 8.63 -11.36 -3.32
C LYS A 75 9.21 -10.68 -2.07
N ARG A 76 9.47 -9.38 -2.13
CA ARG A 76 9.95 -8.58 -0.99
C ARG A 76 8.94 -8.66 0.16
N LEU A 77 7.67 -8.37 -0.09
CA LEU A 77 6.61 -8.40 0.92
C LEU A 77 6.41 -9.81 1.48
N ALA A 78 6.45 -10.86 0.65
CA ALA A 78 6.36 -12.23 1.11
C ALA A 78 7.55 -12.64 2.02
N LYS A 79 8.75 -12.15 1.72
CA LYS A 79 9.92 -12.33 2.59
C LYS A 79 9.75 -11.58 3.91
N THR A 80 9.30 -10.33 3.83
CA THR A 80 9.07 -9.47 5.00
C THR A 80 7.96 -10.03 5.89
N LEU A 81 6.86 -10.56 5.33
CA LEU A 81 5.79 -11.18 6.10
C LEU A 81 6.30 -12.27 7.03
N LYS A 82 7.29 -13.04 6.61
CA LYS A 82 7.87 -14.12 7.44
C LYS A 82 8.46 -13.60 8.75
N SER A 83 9.01 -12.38 8.77
CA SER A 83 9.57 -11.78 9.99
C SER A 83 8.50 -11.30 10.98
N TYR A 84 7.26 -11.14 10.51
CA TYR A 84 6.11 -10.78 11.35
C TYR A 84 5.30 -11.99 11.85
N ILE A 85 5.72 -13.20 11.47
CA ILE A 85 5.09 -14.44 11.93
C ILE A 85 5.89 -14.97 13.11
N SER A 86 5.22 -15.18 14.24
CA SER A 86 5.77 -15.87 15.41
C SER A 86 4.98 -17.13 15.70
N CYS A 87 5.69 -18.17 16.17
CA CYS A 87 5.08 -19.40 16.64
C CYS A 87 5.02 -19.38 18.16
N THR A 88 3.84 -19.55 18.70
CA THR A 88 3.60 -19.68 20.15
C THR A 88 3.05 -21.08 20.44
N GLU A 89 3.00 -21.46 21.70
CA GLU A 89 2.36 -22.74 22.13
C GLU A 89 0.90 -22.84 21.64
N ASN A 90 0.22 -21.70 21.53
CA ASN A 90 -1.17 -21.60 21.08
C ASN A 90 -1.32 -21.49 19.56
N GLY A 91 -0.22 -21.39 18.81
CA GLY A 91 -0.26 -21.35 17.36
C GLY A 91 0.62 -20.29 16.73
N MET A 92 0.37 -20.06 15.44
CA MET A 92 0.99 -18.97 14.70
C MET A 92 0.26 -17.67 14.97
N VAL A 93 1.03 -16.63 15.32
CA VAL A 93 0.55 -15.27 15.48
C VAL A 93 1.24 -14.40 14.43
N VAL A 94 0.48 -13.55 13.80
CA VAL A 94 0.99 -12.60 12.81
C VAL A 94 0.82 -11.18 13.36
N ASN A 95 1.91 -10.42 13.42
CA ASN A 95 1.85 -8.99 13.70
C ASN A 95 1.40 -8.26 12.42
N TRP A 96 0.09 -8.20 12.20
CA TRP A 96 -0.49 -7.57 11.02
C TRP A 96 -0.27 -6.06 10.97
N GLU A 97 -0.24 -5.39 12.11
CA GLU A 97 0.03 -3.95 12.20
C GLU A 97 1.43 -3.64 11.70
N GLY A 98 2.44 -4.34 12.21
CA GLY A 98 3.82 -4.18 11.72
C GLY A 98 3.95 -4.47 10.23
N PHE A 99 3.29 -5.53 9.74
CA PHE A 99 3.31 -5.87 8.32
C PHE A 99 2.55 -4.84 7.46
N SER A 100 1.44 -4.28 7.94
CA SER A 100 0.72 -3.19 7.25
C SER A 100 1.60 -1.97 7.04
N ASN A 101 2.36 -1.59 8.05
CA ASN A 101 3.30 -0.46 7.96
C ASN A 101 4.35 -0.68 6.87
N GLU A 102 4.86 -1.90 6.72
CA GLU A 102 5.81 -2.23 5.65
C GLU A 102 5.16 -2.15 4.26
N VAL A 103 3.93 -2.65 4.10
CA VAL A 103 3.19 -2.54 2.86
C VAL A 103 2.94 -1.08 2.50
N GLU A 104 2.55 -0.27 3.49
CA GLU A 104 2.33 1.16 3.32
C GLU A 104 3.60 1.89 2.88
N GLN A 105 4.75 1.60 3.50
CA GLN A 105 6.03 2.18 3.09
C GLN A 105 6.40 1.82 1.66
N VAL A 106 6.19 0.56 1.25
CA VAL A 106 6.45 0.14 -0.14
C VAL A 106 5.50 0.86 -1.10
N ALA A 107 4.23 1.02 -0.75
CA ALA A 107 3.25 1.73 -1.56
C ALA A 107 3.63 3.20 -1.75
N ARG A 108 3.99 3.90 -0.68
CA ARG A 108 4.52 5.27 -0.73
C ARG A 108 5.79 5.38 -1.58
N GLU A 109 6.71 4.43 -1.44
CA GLU A 109 7.94 4.38 -2.23
C GLU A 109 7.65 4.24 -3.73
N LEU A 110 6.69 3.40 -4.12
CA LEU A 110 6.27 3.22 -5.51
C LEU A 110 5.79 4.53 -6.13
N LEU A 111 5.02 5.32 -5.39
CA LEU A 111 4.51 6.61 -5.84
C LEU A 111 5.63 7.65 -5.92
N ILE A 112 6.42 7.81 -4.86
CA ILE A 112 7.47 8.84 -4.77
C ILE A 112 8.58 8.61 -5.81
N LYS A 113 8.99 7.37 -6.02
CA LYS A 113 10.06 7.03 -6.98
C LYS A 113 9.58 6.86 -8.42
N ASP A 114 8.36 7.28 -8.74
CA ASP A 114 7.76 7.17 -10.08
C ASP A 114 7.83 5.75 -10.69
N ARG A 115 7.68 4.74 -9.84
CA ARG A 115 7.72 3.33 -10.28
C ARG A 115 6.39 2.83 -10.86
N LEU A 116 5.34 3.63 -10.74
CA LEU A 116 4.00 3.26 -11.21
C LEU A 116 3.83 3.44 -12.73
N GLY A 117 4.80 4.05 -13.41
CA GLY A 117 4.72 4.34 -14.85
C GLY A 117 3.50 5.19 -15.18
N LEU A 118 3.22 6.22 -14.38
CA LEU A 118 2.16 7.18 -14.65
C LEU A 118 2.51 8.06 -15.85
N ALA A 119 1.48 8.58 -16.51
CA ALA A 119 1.68 9.52 -17.62
C ALA A 119 2.50 10.73 -17.15
N ARG A 120 3.53 11.07 -17.91
CA ARG A 120 4.40 12.22 -17.61
C ARG A 120 3.60 13.52 -17.52
N LEU A 121 4.10 14.43 -16.70
CA LEU A 121 3.52 15.77 -16.60
C LEU A 121 3.79 16.56 -17.88
N ASN A 122 2.85 17.43 -18.24
CA ASN A 122 3.07 18.40 -19.29
C ASN A 122 4.26 19.33 -18.92
N PRO A 123 5.16 19.69 -19.85
CA PRO A 123 6.29 20.59 -19.60
C PRO A 123 5.89 21.90 -18.88
N LEU A 124 4.76 22.49 -19.25
CA LEU A 124 4.23 23.69 -18.56
C LEU A 124 3.88 23.43 -17.10
N THR A 125 3.40 22.22 -16.78
CA THR A 125 3.11 21.83 -15.39
C THR A 125 4.42 21.66 -14.60
N ILE A 126 5.44 21.08 -15.21
CA ILE A 126 6.78 20.95 -14.61
C ILE A 126 7.34 22.34 -14.29
N GLN A 127 7.35 23.25 -15.25
CA GLN A 127 7.84 24.63 -15.04
C GLN A 127 7.08 25.36 -13.93
N ARG A 128 5.76 25.17 -13.84
CA ARG A 128 4.95 25.77 -12.77
C ARG A 128 5.33 25.20 -11.40
N LYS A 129 5.57 23.91 -11.29
CA LYS A 129 6.02 23.26 -10.06
C LYS A 129 7.39 23.76 -9.63
N GLU A 130 8.33 23.86 -10.57
CA GLU A 130 9.67 24.42 -10.33
C GLU A 130 9.62 25.86 -9.81
N LYS A 131 8.82 26.72 -10.46
CA LYS A 131 8.59 28.09 -10.01
C LYS A 131 7.93 28.18 -8.62
N ALA A 132 7.16 27.17 -8.26
CA ALA A 132 6.50 27.06 -6.96
C ALA A 132 7.44 26.52 -5.86
N GLY A 133 8.66 26.12 -6.19
CA GLY A 133 9.53 25.41 -5.26
C GLY A 133 9.10 23.97 -4.98
N GLU A 134 8.14 23.44 -5.74
CA GLU A 134 7.67 22.07 -5.67
C GLU A 134 8.60 21.17 -6.48
N GLY A 135 9.76 20.87 -5.97
CA GLY A 135 10.92 20.33 -6.69
C GLY A 135 10.81 18.93 -7.31
N SER A 136 9.60 18.42 -7.57
CA SER A 136 9.41 17.09 -8.16
C SER A 136 8.73 17.15 -9.52
N SER A 137 9.40 16.58 -10.55
CA SER A 137 8.81 16.31 -11.86
C SER A 137 7.90 15.06 -11.84
N THR A 138 7.88 14.33 -10.74
CA THR A 138 7.07 13.12 -10.58
C THR A 138 5.58 13.46 -10.52
N PRO A 139 4.73 12.77 -11.30
CA PRO A 139 3.29 12.92 -11.21
C PRO A 139 2.79 12.66 -9.79
N LEU A 140 1.83 13.45 -9.32
CA LEU A 140 1.17 13.34 -8.00
C LEU A 140 2.07 13.62 -6.78
N VAL A 141 3.34 13.90 -6.97
CA VAL A 141 4.28 14.25 -5.90
C VAL A 141 4.60 15.76 -6.01
N ALA A 142 3.72 16.60 -5.49
CA ALA A 142 3.99 18.03 -5.35
C ALA A 142 4.50 18.33 -3.93
N THR A 143 3.68 18.03 -2.94
CA THR A 143 3.96 18.30 -1.53
C THR A 143 4.23 17.01 -0.73
N GLY A 144 4.12 15.85 -1.35
CA GLY A 144 4.20 14.55 -0.68
C GLY A 144 2.91 14.12 0.03
N GLN A 145 1.96 15.03 0.25
CA GLN A 145 0.75 14.79 1.04
C GLN A 145 -0.07 13.59 0.56
N LEU A 146 -0.18 13.37 -0.76
CA LEU A 146 -0.91 12.23 -1.28
C LEU A 146 -0.20 10.92 -0.96
N ALA A 147 1.14 10.90 -1.01
CA ALA A 147 1.91 9.72 -0.61
C ALA A 147 1.78 9.48 0.89
N ASP A 148 1.81 10.53 1.71
CA ASP A 148 1.65 10.43 3.16
C ASP A 148 0.25 9.99 3.57
N ALA A 149 -0.76 10.27 2.73
CA ALA A 149 -2.13 9.83 2.94
C ALA A 149 -2.38 8.37 2.58
N ILE A 150 -1.44 7.66 1.96
CA ILE A 150 -1.56 6.22 1.71
C ILE A 150 -1.50 5.49 3.05
N ILE A 151 -2.50 4.66 3.31
CA ILE A 151 -2.59 3.81 4.49
C ILE A 151 -2.83 2.37 4.09
N CYS A 152 -2.40 1.45 4.94
CA CYS A 152 -2.62 0.03 4.80
C CYS A 152 -3.18 -0.57 6.09
N TYR A 153 -4.17 -1.42 5.97
CA TYR A 153 -4.72 -2.16 7.10
C TYR A 153 -5.12 -3.58 6.70
N PRO A 154 -5.10 -4.53 7.64
CA PRO A 154 -5.54 -5.89 7.37
C PRO A 154 -7.08 -5.97 7.38
N GLU A 155 -7.64 -6.66 6.40
CA GLU A 155 -9.03 -7.09 6.36
C GLU A 155 -9.08 -8.61 6.54
N TYR A 156 -9.88 -9.05 7.49
CA TYR A 156 -10.07 -10.48 7.76
C TYR A 156 -11.34 -10.95 7.05
N GLY A 157 -11.20 -11.92 6.14
CA GLY A 157 -12.35 -12.59 5.54
C GLY A 157 -13.19 -13.28 6.63
N ARG A 158 -14.47 -13.06 6.55
CA ARG A 158 -15.46 -13.77 7.38
C ARG A 158 -15.58 -15.22 6.97
#